data_527abec1e1b5136c040c8ac2d37a16fd
#
_entry.id   527abec1e1b5136c040c8ac2d37a16fd
#
_cell.length_a   1.000
_cell.length_b   1.000
_cell.length_c   1.000
_cell.angle_alpha   90.00
_cell.angle_beta   90.00
_cell.angle_gamma   90.00
#
_symmetry.space_group_name_H-M   'P 1'
#
loop_
_entity.id
_entity.type
_entity.pdbx_description
1 polymer ?
#
loop_
_entity_poly.entity_id
_entity_poly.type
_entity_poly.pdbx_seq_one_letter_code
_entity_poly.pdbx_strand_id
1 'polypeptide(L)'
;HDSKRNGKKYLFDLPVRAESYFSSKEIRDVRWPEDVLVTSIRRGQQNVVATGKTVMQTGDVLHVLTDLGLAKTVQEELKQLEKRQIFDT
;
A
#
# COMPACT_ATOMS: atom_id res chain seq x y z
N HIS A 1 -26.41 0.91 1.69
CA HIS A 1 -25.56 0.87 2.58
C HIS A 1 -24.65 -0.22 2.38
N ASP A 2 -23.64 -0.19 2.89
CA ASP A 2 -22.63 -1.11 2.57
C ASP A 2 -22.28 -1.93 3.78
N SER A 3 -22.68 -3.18 3.79
CA SER A 3 -22.47 -4.03 4.93
C SER A 3 -20.98 -4.32 5.17
N LYS A 4 -20.13 -4.06 4.19
CA LYS A 4 -18.71 -4.30 4.35
C LYS A 4 -18.00 -3.17 5.06
N ARG A 5 -18.65 -2.02 5.19
CA ARG A 5 -18.02 -0.87 5.85
C ARG A 5 -18.62 -0.73 7.22
N ASN A 6 -18.08 -1.47 8.15
CA ASN A 6 -18.64 -1.51 9.49
C ASN A 6 -17.98 -0.50 10.43
N GLY A 7 -17.15 0.39 9.93
CA GLY A 7 -16.53 1.41 10.74
C GLY A 7 -15.26 1.01 11.46
N LYS A 8 -14.93 -0.27 11.42
CA LYS A 8 -13.71 -0.74 12.06
C LYS A 8 -12.58 -0.72 11.05
N LYS A 9 -11.40 -0.35 11.53
CA LYS A 9 -10.23 -0.26 10.67
C LYS A 9 -9.32 -1.46 10.86
N TYR A 10 -8.53 -1.71 9.85
CA TYR A 10 -7.58 -2.81 9.84
C TYR A 10 -6.25 -2.28 9.33
N LEU A 11 -5.19 -2.55 10.09
CA LEU A 11 -3.84 -2.15 9.70
C LEU A 11 -3.07 -3.38 9.32
N PHE A 12 -2.31 -3.29 8.24
CA PHE A 12 -1.43 -4.39 7.87
C PHE A 12 -0.16 -3.83 7.24
N ASP A 13 0.85 -4.68 7.16
CA ASP A 13 2.13 -4.30 6.60
C ASP A 13 2.24 -4.82 5.18
N LEU A 14 2.83 -3.99 4.32
CA LEU A 14 3.05 -4.35 2.92
C LEU A 14 4.52 -4.07 2.60
N PRO A 15 5.35 -5.12 2.55
CA PRO A 15 6.76 -4.92 2.25
C PRO A 15 6.96 -4.57 0.77
N VAL A 16 7.91 -3.70 0.50
CA VAL A 16 8.27 -3.33 -0.87
C VAL A 16 9.46 -4.18 -1.29
N ARG A 17 9.22 -5.11 -2.20
CA ARG A 17 10.25 -6.02 -2.67
C ARG A 17 10.93 -5.46 -3.90
N ALA A 18 12.09 -6.03 -4.24
CA ALA A 18 12.90 -5.50 -5.32
C ALA A 18 12.16 -5.44 -6.65
N GLU A 19 11.34 -6.46 -6.93
CA GLU A 19 10.61 -6.49 -8.19
C GLU A 19 9.21 -5.89 -8.09
N SER A 20 8.89 -5.30 -6.95
CA SER A 20 7.54 -4.78 -6.76
C SER A 20 7.31 -3.57 -7.65
N TYR A 21 6.08 -3.50 -8.18
CA TYR A 21 5.64 -2.33 -8.92
C TYR A 21 5.79 -1.05 -8.09
N PHE A 22 5.72 -1.16 -6.76
CA PHE A 22 5.80 0.01 -5.89
C PHE A 22 7.20 0.58 -5.75
N SER A 23 8.22 -0.23 -6.02
CA SER A 23 9.60 0.20 -5.77
C SER A 23 9.97 1.38 -6.67
N SER A 24 10.50 2.43 -6.06
CA SER A 24 10.94 3.66 -6.72
C SER A 24 9.82 4.56 -7.22
N LYS A 25 8.58 4.30 -6.81
CA LYS A 25 7.46 5.16 -7.18
C LYS A 25 7.07 6.05 -6.02
N GLU A 26 6.58 7.24 -6.35
CA GLU A 26 5.93 8.06 -5.34
C GLU A 26 4.57 7.47 -5.02
N ILE A 27 4.16 7.64 -3.77
CA ILE A 27 2.87 7.11 -3.35
C ILE A 27 1.75 7.64 -4.25
N ARG A 28 1.80 8.92 -4.59
CA ARG A 28 0.75 9.54 -5.41
C ARG A 28 0.67 9.00 -6.82
N ASP A 29 1.72 8.32 -7.29
CA ASP A 29 1.74 7.78 -8.65
C ASP A 29 1.13 6.39 -8.77
N VAL A 30 0.69 5.84 -7.66
CA VAL A 30 0.09 4.50 -7.65
C VAL A 30 -1.42 4.65 -7.54
N ARG A 31 -2.15 3.86 -8.33
CA ARG A 31 -3.60 3.85 -8.22
C ARG A 31 -4.00 2.84 -7.15
N TRP A 32 -4.03 3.33 -5.93
CA TRP A 32 -4.38 2.47 -4.81
C TRP A 32 -5.85 2.09 -4.89
N PRO A 33 -6.22 0.91 -4.41
CA PRO A 33 -7.63 0.57 -4.28
C PRO A 33 -8.35 1.59 -3.41
N GLU A 34 -9.65 1.72 -3.59
CA GLU A 34 -10.43 2.59 -2.74
C GLU A 34 -10.32 2.13 -1.30
N ASP A 35 -10.41 3.09 -0.41
CA ASP A 35 -10.38 2.82 1.03
C ASP A 35 -9.04 2.30 1.53
N VAL A 36 -7.97 2.64 0.83
CA VAL A 36 -6.61 2.29 1.24
C VAL A 36 -5.85 3.57 1.54
N LEU A 37 -5.21 3.60 2.67
CA LEU A 37 -4.37 4.72 3.05
C LEU A 37 -3.02 4.19 3.53
N VAL A 38 -1.95 4.64 2.89
CA VAL A 38 -0.61 4.36 3.39
C VAL A 38 -0.32 5.40 4.45
N THR A 39 -0.25 4.99 5.70
CA THR A 39 -0.13 5.93 6.81
C THR A 39 1.31 6.32 7.09
N SER A 40 2.21 5.35 7.01
CA SER A 40 3.62 5.60 7.27
C SER A 40 4.43 4.48 6.65
N ILE A 41 5.73 4.65 6.63
CA ILE A 41 6.65 3.68 6.06
C ILE A 41 7.74 3.42 7.07
N ARG A 42 8.02 2.15 7.34
CA ARG A 42 9.20 1.81 8.13
C ARG A 42 10.35 1.59 7.17
N ARG A 43 11.38 2.38 7.36
CA ARG A 43 12.59 2.33 6.53
C ARG A 43 13.77 2.09 7.45
N GLY A 44 14.27 0.88 7.46
CA GLY A 44 15.26 0.51 8.45
C GLY A 44 14.62 0.56 9.82
N GLN A 45 15.17 1.35 10.72
CA GLN A 45 14.63 1.48 12.06
C GLN A 45 13.86 2.78 12.25
N GLN A 46 13.55 3.47 11.17
CA GLN A 46 12.86 4.75 11.27
C GLN A 46 11.47 4.64 10.68
N ASN A 47 10.56 5.43 11.24
CA ASN A 47 9.25 5.58 10.66
C ASN A 47 9.20 6.90 9.92
N VAL A 48 8.74 6.84 8.69
CA VAL A 48 8.67 8.01 7.83
C VAL A 48 7.19 8.31 7.58
N VAL A 49 6.81 9.55 7.75
CA VAL A 49 5.43 9.96 7.45
C VAL A 49 5.22 9.80 5.96
N ALA A 50 4.13 9.13 5.58
CA ALA A 50 3.83 8.90 4.19
C ALA A 50 2.99 10.04 3.63
N THR A 51 3.47 10.65 2.56
CA THR A 51 2.72 11.66 1.82
C THR A 51 2.71 11.25 0.37
N GLY A 52 1.96 11.97 -0.44
CA GLY A 52 1.92 11.66 -1.87
C GLY A 52 3.28 11.73 -2.54
N LYS A 53 4.18 12.57 -2.04
CA LYS A 53 5.50 12.75 -2.66
C LYS A 53 6.53 11.76 -2.14
N THR A 54 6.20 10.97 -1.15
CA THR A 54 7.15 10.02 -0.60
C THR A 54 7.45 8.93 -1.62
N VAL A 55 8.72 8.68 -1.87
CA VAL A 55 9.15 7.64 -2.80
C VAL A 55 9.31 6.34 -2.02
N MET A 56 8.61 5.30 -2.45
CA MET A 56 8.72 3.98 -1.85
C MET A 56 10.00 3.32 -2.35
N GLN A 57 10.74 2.69 -1.45
CA GLN A 57 12.02 2.09 -1.80
C GLN A 57 12.01 0.61 -1.46
N THR A 58 12.76 -0.16 -2.22
CA THR A 58 12.94 -1.58 -1.89
C THR A 58 13.42 -1.71 -0.46
N GLY A 59 12.79 -2.60 0.29
CA GLY A 59 13.12 -2.83 1.69
C GLY A 59 12.23 -2.07 2.65
N ASP A 60 11.45 -1.11 2.15
CA ASP A 60 10.48 -0.41 2.98
C ASP A 60 9.35 -1.35 3.38
N VAL A 61 8.72 -1.05 4.51
CA VAL A 61 7.48 -1.71 4.89
C VAL A 61 6.41 -0.63 5.00
N LEU A 62 5.41 -0.73 4.15
CA LEU A 62 4.31 0.24 4.16
C LEU A 62 3.30 -0.18 5.21
N HIS A 63 2.86 0.78 6.03
CA HIS A 63 1.79 0.53 6.98
C HIS A 63 0.49 1.01 6.35
N VAL A 64 -0.40 0.07 6.09
CA VAL A 64 -1.60 0.34 5.30
C VAL A 64 -2.84 0.21 6.15
N LEU A 65 -3.73 1.18 6.01
CA LEU A 65 -4.99 1.22 6.74
C LEU A 65 -6.14 1.03 5.76
N THR A 66 -7.09 0.19 6.12
CA THR A 66 -8.30 0.02 5.33
C THR A 66 -9.46 -0.32 6.26
N ASP A 67 -10.66 -0.45 5.72
CA ASP A 67 -11.79 -0.94 6.49
C ASP A 67 -11.67 -2.44 6.72
N LEU A 68 -12.01 -2.88 7.93
CA LEU A 68 -11.88 -4.29 8.25
C LEU A 68 -12.69 -5.17 7.31
N GLY A 69 -13.89 -4.72 6.96
CA GLY A 69 -14.74 -5.51 6.07
C GLY A 69 -14.20 -5.64 4.66
N LEU A 70 -13.23 -4.80 4.27
CA LEU A 70 -12.64 -4.82 2.94
C LEU A 70 -11.23 -5.37 2.93
N ALA A 71 -10.71 -5.75 4.12
CA ALA A 71 -9.30 -6.06 4.24
C ALA A 71 -8.84 -7.17 3.30
N LYS A 72 -9.62 -8.24 3.22
CA LYS A 72 -9.22 -9.36 2.37
C LYS A 72 -9.20 -8.96 0.91
N THR A 73 -10.23 -8.26 0.45
CA THR A 73 -10.30 -7.81 -0.93
C THR A 73 -9.15 -6.86 -1.25
N VAL A 74 -8.89 -5.92 -0.34
CA VAL A 74 -7.84 -4.95 -0.54
C VAL A 74 -6.47 -5.64 -0.63
N GLN A 75 -6.23 -6.59 0.27
CA GLN A 75 -4.94 -7.29 0.25
C GLN A 75 -4.74 -8.07 -1.03
N GLU A 76 -5.81 -8.68 -1.56
CA GLU A 76 -5.72 -9.36 -2.85
C GLU A 76 -5.43 -8.39 -3.98
N GLU A 77 -6.09 -7.24 -3.97
CA GLU A 77 -5.86 -6.24 -5.01
C GLU A 77 -4.43 -5.72 -4.97
N LEU A 78 -3.91 -5.50 -3.77
CA LEU A 78 -2.54 -5.01 -3.64
C LEU A 78 -1.55 -6.06 -4.08
N LYS A 79 -1.83 -7.33 -3.80
CA LYS A 79 -0.96 -8.41 -4.26
C LYS A 79 -0.89 -8.47 -5.78
N GLN A 80 -2.03 -8.28 -6.44
CA GLN A 80 -2.04 -8.24 -7.90
C GLN A 80 -1.32 -7.01 -8.42
N LEU A 81 -1.52 -5.87 -7.77
CA LEU A 81 -0.89 -4.63 -8.20
C LEU A 81 0.62 -4.70 -8.09
N GLU A 82 1.14 -5.28 -7.01
CA GLU A 82 2.59 -5.31 -6.83
C GLU A 82 3.29 -6.19 -7.85
N LYS A 83 2.55 -7.09 -8.50
CA LYS A 83 3.12 -7.95 -9.53
C LYS A 83 3.10 -7.30 -10.91
N ARG A 84 2.56 -6.10 -11.00
CA ARG A 84 2.45 -5.43 -12.28
C ARG A 84 3.83 -5.13 -12.80
N GLN A 85 4.05 -5.43 -14.07
CA GLN A 85 5.35 -5.19 -14.67
C GLN A 85 5.34 -3.90 -15.44
N ILE A 86 6.48 -3.20 -15.41
CA ILE A 86 6.59 -1.92 -16.07
C ILE A 86 7.46 -2.14 -17.29
N PHE A 87 6.88 -2.55 -18.33
CA PHE A 87 7.68 -2.69 -19.52
C PHE A 87 7.56 -1.44 -20.31
N ASP A 88 7.48 -1.12 -20.49
CA ASP A 88 7.15 -0.46 -21.21
C ASP A 88 6.96 -0.24 -21.96
N THR A 89 6.81 -0.31 -21.99
CA THR A 89 6.52 -0.10 -22.67
C THR A 89 6.23 0.45 -23.23
#